data_aa1a2fee4904bef8070b0d8086ffbc38
#
_entry.id   aa1a2fee4904bef8070b0d8086ffbc38
#
_cell.length_a   1.000
_cell.length_b   1.000
_cell.length_c   1.000
_cell.angle_alpha   90.00
_cell.angle_beta   90.00
_cell.angle_gamma   90.00
#
_symmetry.space_group_name_H-M   'P 1'
#
loop_
_entity.id
_entity.type
_entity.pdbx_description
1 polymer ?
#
loop_
_entity_poly.entity_id
_entity_poly.type
_entity_poly.pdbx_seq_one_letter_code
_entity_poly.pdbx_strand_id
1 'polypeptide(L)'
;MLKLGIIGYGFRAFTMLKEILRTGKVVVSAVCDVNFDSVKKYAEENGVGEFNYYTDANEMLQKEALDGVFVGTRCSLHTDLARLVASYGIPLFLEKPVATNREDAAKLKEILYHSDKTVVSFPLRVTDIVLRVREILESGRIGTLSQVQAYNNVPYGRVYYHDWYRDDSETGGLFLQKSTHDFDYINFLLGSLAPVSVCAMESKMVFKGDKPAGGVCESCPEKDTCPEGPDRLREIGVDPTGNRCCFAVDTGNQDSGSAIVRYENGLHVVYTQNFVARECAAKRGARLIGYLGTVEFDFPSATITIYDHMSAKKEVIDLSADKGVHFGGDRRLAESFVAVMQGEPSPSTLAEGILSVEMCLAAKESTAEQRFVPIEFRR
;
A
#
# COMPACT_ATOMS: atom_id res chain seq x y z
N MET A 1 -7.43 19.44 -21.86
CA MET A 1 -7.05 18.89 -20.54
C MET A 1 -7.99 17.74 -20.21
N LEU A 2 -7.45 16.66 -19.67
CA LEU A 2 -8.24 15.50 -19.26
C LEU A 2 -9.06 15.84 -18.00
N LYS A 3 -10.30 15.41 -17.95
CA LYS A 3 -11.24 15.68 -16.86
C LYS A 3 -11.21 14.54 -15.85
N LEU A 4 -10.86 14.86 -14.60
CA LEU A 4 -10.77 13.92 -13.48
C LEU A 4 -11.96 14.08 -12.54
N GLY A 5 -12.61 12.95 -12.22
CA GLY A 5 -13.53 12.84 -11.11
C GLY A 5 -12.82 12.25 -9.89
N ILE A 6 -13.17 12.70 -8.68
CA ILE A 6 -12.62 12.18 -7.41
C ILE A 6 -13.76 11.63 -6.58
N ILE A 7 -13.63 10.40 -6.08
CA ILE A 7 -14.54 9.77 -5.12
C ILE A 7 -13.76 9.52 -3.84
N GLY A 8 -14.07 10.29 -2.79
CA GLY A 8 -13.33 10.30 -1.54
C GLY A 8 -12.08 11.19 -1.60
N TYR A 9 -12.20 12.45 -1.17
CA TYR A 9 -11.10 13.40 -1.17
C TYR A 9 -10.47 13.52 0.22
N GLY A 10 -10.02 12.36 0.75
CA GLY A 10 -9.25 12.29 1.98
C GLY A 10 -7.77 12.62 1.78
N PHE A 11 -6.96 12.48 2.86
CA PHE A 11 -5.53 12.83 2.85
C PHE A 11 -4.73 12.12 1.76
N ARG A 12 -5.02 10.83 1.46
CA ARG A 12 -4.30 10.11 0.42
C ARG A 12 -4.63 10.63 -0.99
N ALA A 13 -5.91 10.92 -1.25
CA ALA A 13 -6.32 11.55 -2.49
C ALA A 13 -5.70 12.95 -2.63
N PHE A 14 -5.68 13.74 -1.54
CA PHE A 14 -5.01 15.04 -1.50
C PHE A 14 -3.53 14.97 -1.91
N THR A 15 -2.77 14.02 -1.36
CA THR A 15 -1.34 13.88 -1.67
C THR A 15 -1.09 13.39 -3.09
N MET A 16 -1.85 12.40 -3.57
CA MET A 16 -1.69 11.86 -4.92
C MET A 16 -2.15 12.85 -5.99
N LEU A 17 -3.20 13.61 -5.72
CA LEU A 17 -3.70 14.62 -6.65
C LEU A 17 -2.66 15.70 -6.95
N LYS A 18 -1.82 16.08 -5.97
CA LYS A 18 -0.67 17.00 -6.21
C LYS A 18 0.22 16.48 -7.34
N GLU A 19 0.55 15.20 -7.31
CA GLU A 19 1.41 14.59 -8.34
C GLU A 19 0.69 14.50 -9.70
N ILE A 20 -0.62 14.19 -9.70
CA ILE A 20 -1.42 14.15 -10.93
C ILE A 20 -1.51 15.56 -11.56
N LEU A 21 -1.81 16.59 -10.78
CA LEU A 21 -1.91 17.98 -11.26
C LEU A 21 -0.56 18.54 -11.76
N ARG A 22 0.56 18.12 -11.17
CA ARG A 22 1.92 18.50 -11.63
C ARG A 22 2.21 18.09 -13.06
N THR A 23 1.50 17.12 -13.62
CA THR A 23 1.64 16.74 -15.04
C THR A 23 1.19 17.85 -15.99
N GLY A 24 0.37 18.80 -15.53
CA GLY A 24 -0.20 19.89 -16.33
C GLY A 24 -1.22 19.42 -17.37
N LYS A 25 -1.62 18.15 -17.36
CA LYS A 25 -2.51 17.54 -18.36
C LYS A 25 -3.93 17.32 -17.86
N VAL A 26 -4.17 17.43 -16.54
CA VAL A 26 -5.42 17.05 -15.86
C VAL A 26 -6.05 18.25 -15.18
N VAL A 27 -7.38 18.30 -15.18
CA VAL A 27 -8.20 19.21 -14.38
C VAL A 27 -9.21 18.41 -13.59
N VAL A 28 -9.43 18.78 -12.33
CA VAL A 28 -10.52 18.22 -11.52
C VAL A 28 -11.83 18.84 -11.99
N SER A 29 -12.78 18.02 -12.46
CA SER A 29 -14.09 18.45 -12.92
C SER A 29 -15.19 18.20 -11.89
N ALA A 30 -15.07 17.12 -11.12
CA ALA A 30 -16.08 16.71 -10.16
C ALA A 30 -15.46 16.03 -8.94
N VAL A 31 -16.09 16.22 -7.78
CA VAL A 31 -15.71 15.58 -6.51
C VAL A 31 -16.96 15.02 -5.85
N CYS A 32 -16.90 13.74 -5.46
CA CYS A 32 -17.90 13.07 -4.65
C CYS A 32 -17.33 12.74 -3.28
N ASP A 33 -17.89 13.31 -2.21
CA ASP A 33 -17.48 13.06 -0.83
C ASP A 33 -18.64 13.36 0.12
N VAL A 34 -18.59 12.83 1.33
CA VAL A 34 -19.58 13.09 2.39
C VAL A 34 -19.26 14.34 3.21
N ASN A 35 -18.03 14.89 3.09
CA ASN A 35 -17.54 16.01 3.89
C ASN A 35 -17.06 17.17 3.01
N PHE A 36 -17.99 18.07 2.65
CA PHE A 36 -17.71 19.20 1.79
C PHE A 36 -16.63 20.15 2.32
N ASP A 37 -16.61 20.41 3.64
CA ASP A 37 -15.65 21.34 4.24
C ASP A 37 -14.21 20.83 4.11
N SER A 38 -14.00 19.52 4.33
CA SER A 38 -12.70 18.87 4.09
C SER A 38 -12.29 18.94 2.61
N VAL A 39 -13.24 18.68 1.71
CA VAL A 39 -13.01 18.75 0.26
C VAL A 39 -12.56 20.16 -0.14
N LYS A 40 -13.30 21.18 0.31
CA LYS A 40 -12.98 22.58 0.00
C LYS A 40 -11.59 22.97 0.47
N LYS A 41 -11.23 22.61 1.70
CA LYS A 41 -9.89 22.86 2.25
C LYS A 41 -8.80 22.23 1.40
N TYR A 42 -8.90 20.93 1.09
CA TYR A 42 -7.90 20.22 0.30
C TYR A 42 -7.84 20.70 -1.17
N ALA A 43 -8.98 21.08 -1.74
CA ALA A 43 -9.04 21.65 -3.08
C ALA A 43 -8.28 23.00 -3.14
N GLU A 44 -8.51 23.89 -2.18
CA GLU A 44 -7.82 25.17 -2.06
C GLU A 44 -6.30 24.96 -1.89
N GLU A 45 -5.88 24.05 -1.01
CA GLU A 45 -4.46 23.76 -0.78
C GLU A 45 -3.76 23.13 -2.01
N ASN A 46 -4.49 22.41 -2.84
CA ASN A 46 -3.99 21.84 -4.10
C ASN A 46 -4.09 22.80 -5.30
N GLY A 47 -4.65 24.00 -5.12
CA GLY A 47 -4.90 24.94 -6.20
C GLY A 47 -5.92 24.44 -7.22
N VAL A 48 -6.86 23.60 -6.79
CA VAL A 48 -7.97 23.12 -7.61
C VAL A 48 -8.96 24.26 -7.79
N GLY A 49 -9.33 24.53 -9.05
CA GLY A 49 -10.33 25.55 -9.40
C GLY A 49 -11.76 25.11 -9.08
N GLU A 50 -12.73 25.61 -9.84
CA GLU A 50 -14.13 25.23 -9.69
C GLU A 50 -14.35 23.78 -10.13
N PHE A 51 -15.16 23.05 -9.36
CA PHE A 51 -15.58 21.68 -9.64
C PHE A 51 -17.03 21.46 -9.22
N ASN A 52 -17.70 20.49 -9.82
CA ASN A 52 -19.02 20.06 -9.41
C ASN A 52 -18.91 19.12 -8.19
N TYR A 53 -19.75 19.38 -7.17
CA TYR A 53 -19.76 18.57 -5.95
C TYR A 53 -20.96 17.63 -5.91
N TYR A 54 -20.71 16.39 -5.49
CA TYR A 54 -21.68 15.32 -5.38
C TYR A 54 -21.54 14.60 -4.04
N THR A 55 -22.64 14.03 -3.57
CA THR A 55 -22.66 13.11 -2.41
C THR A 55 -22.96 11.66 -2.84
N ASP A 56 -23.33 11.46 -4.09
CA ASP A 56 -23.56 10.16 -4.69
C ASP A 56 -22.64 9.96 -5.91
N ALA A 57 -21.86 8.88 -5.87
CA ALA A 57 -20.86 8.58 -6.90
C ALA A 57 -21.51 8.21 -8.24
N ASN A 58 -22.64 7.50 -8.23
CA ASN A 58 -23.35 7.12 -9.45
C ASN A 58 -23.96 8.35 -10.12
N GLU A 59 -24.51 9.29 -9.35
CA GLU A 59 -25.00 10.57 -9.87
C GLU A 59 -23.87 11.36 -10.57
N MET A 60 -22.69 11.43 -9.95
CA MET A 60 -21.52 12.07 -10.53
C MET A 60 -21.14 11.43 -11.87
N LEU A 61 -21.04 10.10 -11.91
CA LEU A 61 -20.65 9.36 -13.11
C LEU A 61 -21.67 9.47 -14.25
N GLN A 62 -22.97 9.65 -13.93
CA GLN A 62 -24.02 9.85 -14.92
C GLN A 62 -24.02 11.25 -15.53
N LYS A 63 -23.68 12.27 -14.74
CA LYS A 63 -23.78 13.67 -15.15
C LYS A 63 -22.51 14.24 -15.75
N GLU A 64 -21.34 13.67 -15.42
CA GLU A 64 -20.04 14.20 -15.79
C GLU A 64 -19.41 13.39 -16.93
N ALA A 65 -18.86 14.09 -17.90
CA ALA A 65 -18.03 13.49 -18.95
C ALA A 65 -16.57 13.43 -18.47
N LEU A 66 -16.18 12.32 -17.84
CA LEU A 66 -14.88 12.14 -17.21
C LEU A 66 -13.95 11.28 -18.08
N ASP A 67 -12.67 11.66 -18.14
CA ASP A 67 -11.60 10.89 -18.78
C ASP A 67 -10.93 9.91 -17.80
N GLY A 68 -11.11 10.11 -16.50
CA GLY A 68 -10.63 9.24 -15.45
C GLY A 68 -11.29 9.51 -14.10
N VAL A 69 -11.24 8.52 -13.21
CA VAL A 69 -11.77 8.61 -11.84
C VAL A 69 -10.70 8.16 -10.85
N PHE A 70 -10.54 8.93 -9.77
CA PHE A 70 -9.73 8.57 -8.62
C PHE A 70 -10.65 8.10 -7.49
N VAL A 71 -10.41 6.92 -6.94
CA VAL A 71 -11.11 6.38 -5.75
C VAL A 71 -10.15 6.31 -4.57
N GLY A 72 -10.41 7.14 -3.54
CA GLY A 72 -9.57 7.27 -2.34
C GLY A 72 -10.39 7.34 -1.04
N THR A 73 -11.42 6.52 -0.94
CA THR A 73 -12.33 6.42 0.22
C THR A 73 -11.76 5.56 1.36
N ARG A 74 -12.60 5.14 2.30
CA ARG A 74 -12.30 4.05 3.24
C ARG A 74 -12.14 2.74 2.47
N CYS A 75 -11.27 1.86 3.01
CA CYS A 75 -10.89 0.61 2.32
C CYS A 75 -12.08 -0.32 2.05
N SER A 76 -13.06 -0.34 2.96
CA SER A 76 -14.30 -1.14 2.83
C SER A 76 -15.16 -0.75 1.62
N LEU A 77 -14.99 0.46 1.07
CA LEU A 77 -15.77 0.96 -0.06
C LEU A 77 -15.09 0.76 -1.42
N HIS A 78 -13.82 0.39 -1.46
CA HIS A 78 -13.03 0.33 -2.69
C HIS A 78 -13.62 -0.63 -3.72
N THR A 79 -14.07 -1.80 -3.30
CA THR A 79 -14.62 -2.83 -4.19
C THR A 79 -15.86 -2.36 -4.94
N ASP A 80 -16.86 -1.84 -4.22
CA ASP A 80 -18.13 -1.43 -4.84
C ASP A 80 -17.94 -0.22 -5.74
N LEU A 81 -17.08 0.74 -5.34
CA LEU A 81 -16.77 1.89 -6.16
C LEU A 81 -15.95 1.53 -7.41
N ALA A 82 -15.02 0.58 -7.31
CA ALA A 82 -14.28 0.08 -8.48
C ALA A 82 -15.23 -0.59 -9.49
N ARG A 83 -16.17 -1.41 -9.01
CA ARG A 83 -17.19 -2.05 -9.87
C ARG A 83 -18.10 -1.01 -10.52
N LEU A 84 -18.51 0.00 -9.77
CA LEU A 84 -19.32 1.11 -10.29
C LEU A 84 -18.57 1.83 -11.42
N VAL A 85 -17.32 2.28 -11.20
CA VAL A 85 -16.53 2.99 -12.22
C VAL A 85 -16.27 2.10 -13.45
N ALA A 86 -15.97 0.81 -13.24
CA ALA A 86 -15.76 -0.15 -14.32
C ALA A 86 -16.99 -0.31 -15.22
N SER A 87 -18.22 -0.22 -14.66
CA SER A 87 -19.46 -0.29 -15.43
C SER A 87 -19.63 0.86 -16.41
N TYR A 88 -19.00 2.00 -16.18
CA TYR A 88 -18.93 3.14 -17.09
C TYR A 88 -17.76 3.08 -18.09
N GLY A 89 -16.84 2.11 -17.93
CA GLY A 89 -15.67 1.93 -18.80
C GLY A 89 -14.60 3.01 -18.66
N ILE A 90 -14.65 3.85 -17.62
CA ILE A 90 -13.77 4.99 -17.38
C ILE A 90 -12.47 4.51 -16.73
N PRO A 91 -11.28 4.96 -17.15
CA PRO A 91 -10.02 4.72 -16.46
C PRO A 91 -10.08 5.04 -14.97
N LEU A 92 -9.55 4.12 -14.13
CA LEU A 92 -9.66 4.16 -12.69
C LEU A 92 -8.28 4.22 -12.01
N PHE A 93 -8.08 5.18 -11.13
CA PHE A 93 -7.04 5.09 -10.10
C PHE A 93 -7.69 4.59 -8.80
N LEU A 94 -7.24 3.45 -8.28
CA LEU A 94 -7.83 2.82 -7.10
C LEU A 94 -6.81 2.74 -5.96
N GLU A 95 -7.16 3.32 -4.80
CA GLU A 95 -6.33 3.18 -3.61
C GLU A 95 -6.35 1.74 -3.09
N LYS A 96 -5.25 1.36 -2.50
CA LYS A 96 -5.06 0.04 -1.89
C LYS A 96 -5.55 0.03 -0.40
N PRO A 97 -5.91 -1.15 0.14
CA PRO A 97 -6.13 -2.43 -0.54
C PRO A 97 -7.38 -2.37 -1.42
N VAL A 98 -7.39 -3.10 -2.53
CA VAL A 98 -8.53 -3.06 -3.46
C VAL A 98 -9.78 -3.75 -2.89
N ALA A 99 -9.60 -4.65 -1.91
CA ALA A 99 -10.63 -5.30 -1.13
C ALA A 99 -10.13 -5.58 0.29
N THR A 100 -11.05 -5.75 1.27
CA THR A 100 -10.71 -6.01 2.67
C THR A 100 -11.08 -7.43 3.14
N ASN A 101 -11.79 -8.19 2.31
CA ASN A 101 -12.26 -9.55 2.60
C ASN A 101 -12.37 -10.40 1.32
N ARG A 102 -12.60 -11.72 1.49
CA ARG A 102 -12.68 -12.67 0.38
C ARG A 102 -13.87 -12.44 -0.55
N GLU A 103 -15.02 -12.04 0.00
CA GLU A 103 -16.22 -11.78 -0.80
C GLU A 103 -15.99 -10.62 -1.76
N ASP A 104 -15.40 -9.53 -1.28
CA ASP A 104 -15.08 -8.35 -2.08
C ASP A 104 -14.00 -8.66 -3.11
N ALA A 105 -12.97 -9.43 -2.76
CA ALA A 105 -11.98 -9.91 -3.73
C ALA A 105 -12.62 -10.74 -4.85
N ALA A 106 -13.64 -11.58 -4.53
CA ALA A 106 -14.39 -12.34 -5.53
C ALA A 106 -15.20 -11.41 -6.47
N LYS A 107 -15.87 -10.39 -5.93
CA LYS A 107 -16.61 -9.38 -6.74
C LYS A 107 -15.69 -8.65 -7.72
N LEU A 108 -14.45 -8.34 -7.32
CA LEU A 108 -13.48 -7.67 -8.21
C LEU A 108 -13.05 -8.56 -9.37
N LYS A 109 -13.06 -9.89 -9.23
CA LYS A 109 -12.76 -10.80 -10.34
C LYS A 109 -13.77 -10.70 -11.49
N GLU A 110 -15.00 -10.26 -11.20
CA GLU A 110 -16.05 -10.04 -12.22
C GLU A 110 -15.72 -8.88 -13.17
N ILE A 111 -14.87 -7.94 -12.73
CA ILE A 111 -14.47 -6.76 -13.50
C ILE A 111 -13.03 -6.82 -14.02
N LEU A 112 -12.41 -8.00 -14.12
CA LEU A 112 -11.06 -8.17 -14.67
C LEU A 112 -10.90 -7.68 -16.12
N TYR A 113 -12.00 -7.58 -16.89
CA TYR A 113 -12.02 -6.94 -18.20
C TYR A 113 -11.62 -5.45 -18.17
N HIS A 114 -11.69 -4.82 -16.99
CA HIS A 114 -11.28 -3.43 -16.75
C HIS A 114 -9.86 -3.31 -16.19
N SER A 115 -9.13 -4.43 -16.06
CA SER A 115 -7.84 -4.50 -15.36
C SER A 115 -6.79 -3.54 -15.93
N ASP A 116 -6.64 -3.51 -17.24
CA ASP A 116 -5.65 -2.65 -17.92
C ASP A 116 -5.97 -1.16 -17.89
N LYS A 117 -7.23 -0.81 -17.57
CA LYS A 117 -7.68 0.57 -17.36
C LYS A 117 -7.65 0.98 -15.88
N THR A 118 -7.26 0.09 -14.97
CA THR A 118 -7.19 0.36 -13.53
C THR A 118 -5.74 0.47 -13.09
N VAL A 119 -5.36 1.60 -12.51
CA VAL A 119 -4.09 1.79 -11.81
C VAL A 119 -4.32 1.61 -10.32
N VAL A 120 -3.82 0.52 -9.76
CA VAL A 120 -3.84 0.30 -8.31
C VAL A 120 -2.69 1.06 -7.66
N SER A 121 -2.93 1.69 -6.52
CA SER A 121 -1.97 2.53 -5.80
C SER A 121 -0.82 1.71 -5.18
N PHE A 122 0.07 1.18 -6.03
CA PHE A 122 1.29 0.45 -5.67
C PHE A 122 2.55 1.23 -6.07
N PRO A 123 2.84 2.37 -5.42
CA PRO A 123 3.94 3.24 -5.81
C PRO A 123 5.31 2.58 -5.73
N LEU A 124 5.51 1.59 -4.85
CA LEU A 124 6.84 0.99 -4.64
C LEU A 124 7.35 0.25 -5.87
N ARG A 125 6.48 -0.41 -6.64
CA ARG A 125 6.90 -1.17 -7.83
C ARG A 125 7.50 -0.30 -8.94
N VAL A 126 7.10 0.97 -8.98
CA VAL A 126 7.58 1.92 -10.00
C VAL A 126 8.69 2.84 -9.50
N THR A 127 9.25 2.60 -8.32
CA THR A 127 10.42 3.35 -7.81
C THR A 127 11.70 2.98 -8.57
N ASP A 128 12.66 3.92 -8.65
CA ASP A 128 13.96 3.67 -9.28
C ASP A 128 14.68 2.47 -8.69
N ILE A 129 14.58 2.29 -7.37
CA ILE A 129 15.23 1.18 -6.67
C ILE A 129 14.66 -0.18 -7.12
N VAL A 130 13.35 -0.33 -7.23
CA VAL A 130 12.71 -1.59 -7.65
C VAL A 130 12.95 -1.84 -9.14
N LEU A 131 12.84 -0.82 -9.98
CA LEU A 131 13.11 -0.94 -11.41
C LEU A 131 14.57 -1.34 -11.65
N ARG A 132 15.52 -0.74 -10.93
CA ARG A 132 16.94 -1.10 -11.03
C ARG A 132 17.24 -2.52 -10.55
N VAL A 133 16.62 -2.95 -9.45
CA VAL A 133 16.72 -4.34 -8.98
C VAL A 133 16.18 -5.31 -10.04
N ARG A 134 15.05 -4.99 -10.65
CA ARG A 134 14.46 -5.80 -11.72
C ARG A 134 15.40 -5.94 -12.92
N GLU A 135 16.02 -4.85 -13.39
CA GLU A 135 17.03 -4.90 -14.45
C GLU A 135 18.21 -5.83 -14.09
N ILE A 136 18.68 -5.77 -12.83
CA ILE A 136 19.76 -6.66 -12.37
C ILE A 136 19.34 -8.12 -12.41
N LEU A 137 18.09 -8.45 -12.01
CA LEU A 137 17.55 -9.81 -12.08
C LEU A 137 17.41 -10.29 -13.53
N GLU A 138 16.81 -9.47 -14.39
CA GLU A 138 16.61 -9.77 -15.81
C GLU A 138 17.93 -9.94 -16.59
N SER A 139 18.98 -9.24 -16.18
CA SER A 139 20.32 -9.42 -16.76
C SER A 139 20.96 -10.78 -16.45
N GLY A 140 20.38 -11.58 -15.55
CA GLY A 140 20.93 -12.85 -15.09
C GLY A 140 22.15 -12.74 -14.18
N ARG A 141 22.51 -11.52 -13.75
CA ARG A 141 23.75 -11.23 -13.00
C ARG A 141 23.90 -12.04 -11.72
N ILE A 142 22.81 -12.33 -11.02
CA ILE A 142 22.84 -13.13 -9.79
C ILE A 142 22.52 -14.61 -10.00
N GLY A 143 22.27 -15.02 -11.26
CA GLY A 143 21.90 -16.39 -11.62
C GLY A 143 20.51 -16.79 -11.12
N THR A 144 20.28 -18.09 -10.99
CA THR A 144 19.01 -18.65 -10.53
C THR A 144 18.73 -18.23 -9.08
N LEU A 145 17.56 -17.62 -8.84
CA LEU A 145 17.10 -17.28 -7.48
C LEU A 145 16.82 -18.54 -6.68
N SER A 146 17.32 -18.57 -5.44
CA SER A 146 17.08 -19.66 -4.49
C SER A 146 16.15 -19.25 -3.34
N GLN A 147 16.20 -17.98 -2.91
CA GLN A 147 15.41 -17.46 -1.80
C GLN A 147 15.27 -15.94 -1.88
N VAL A 148 14.16 -15.40 -1.35
CA VAL A 148 13.99 -13.98 -1.09
C VAL A 148 13.68 -13.76 0.40
N GLN A 149 14.34 -12.76 1.00
CA GLN A 149 14.14 -12.32 2.37
C GLN A 149 13.71 -10.86 2.33
N ALA A 150 12.45 -10.57 2.71
CA ALA A 150 11.89 -9.23 2.67
C ALA A 150 11.47 -8.77 4.07
N TYR A 151 11.53 -7.47 4.31
CA TYR A 151 11.26 -6.91 5.63
C TYR A 151 10.65 -5.50 5.54
N ASN A 152 9.82 -5.16 6.54
CA ASN A 152 9.21 -3.84 6.69
C ASN A 152 9.08 -3.47 8.18
N ASN A 153 10.05 -2.73 8.71
CA ASN A 153 9.98 -2.12 10.04
C ASN A 153 9.42 -0.70 9.89
N VAL A 154 8.15 -0.53 10.25
CA VAL A 154 7.35 0.67 9.96
C VAL A 154 7.57 1.73 11.04
N PRO A 155 8.31 2.84 10.78
CA PRO A 155 8.65 3.83 11.80
C PRO A 155 7.45 4.67 12.25
N TYR A 156 6.43 4.80 11.41
CA TYR A 156 5.18 5.53 11.68
C TYR A 156 4.02 4.61 12.07
N GLY A 157 4.32 3.43 12.66
CA GLY A 157 3.33 2.41 13.02
C GLY A 157 2.20 2.90 13.91
N ARG A 158 2.40 3.99 14.66
CA ARG A 158 1.42 4.57 15.59
C ARG A 158 0.05 4.87 14.97
N VAL A 159 -0.02 5.32 13.71
CA VAL A 159 -1.29 5.62 13.03
C VAL A 159 -2.24 4.41 13.02
N TYR A 160 -1.69 3.20 13.05
CA TYR A 160 -2.46 1.96 13.05
C TYR A 160 -3.06 1.58 14.41
N TYR A 161 -2.77 2.33 15.47
CA TYR A 161 -3.25 2.03 16.83
C TYR A 161 -3.99 3.21 17.47
N HIS A 162 -3.72 4.44 17.06
CA HIS A 162 -4.26 5.66 17.66
C HIS A 162 -5.36 6.33 16.84
N ASP A 163 -5.58 5.90 15.60
CA ASP A 163 -6.55 6.46 14.67
C ASP A 163 -7.50 5.37 14.12
N TRP A 164 -8.35 5.70 13.18
CA TRP A 164 -9.36 4.81 12.58
C TRP A 164 -8.74 3.55 11.93
N TYR A 165 -7.50 3.60 11.50
CA TYR A 165 -6.77 2.43 10.98
C TYR A 165 -6.68 1.26 11.95
N ARG A 166 -6.97 1.48 13.25
CA ARG A 166 -7.00 0.42 14.26
C ARG A 166 -8.18 -0.54 14.11
N ASP A 167 -9.20 -0.12 13.37
CA ASP A 167 -10.41 -0.90 13.11
C ASP A 167 -10.17 -1.91 12.00
N ASP A 168 -10.06 -3.19 12.37
CA ASP A 168 -9.82 -4.30 11.45
C ASP A 168 -11.03 -4.53 10.51
N SER A 169 -12.24 -4.16 10.92
CA SER A 169 -13.45 -4.26 10.08
C SER A 169 -13.40 -3.31 8.88
N GLU A 170 -12.76 -2.13 9.05
CA GLU A 170 -12.56 -1.15 7.97
C GLU A 170 -11.34 -1.46 7.11
N THR A 171 -10.29 -2.01 7.71
CA THR A 171 -8.98 -2.09 7.06
C THR A 171 -8.59 -3.49 6.62
N GLY A 172 -9.21 -4.52 7.18
CA GLY A 172 -8.85 -5.93 6.98
C GLY A 172 -7.58 -6.36 7.70
N GLY A 173 -6.96 -5.49 8.54
CA GLY A 173 -5.75 -5.76 9.30
C GLY A 173 -4.45 -5.34 8.63
N LEU A 174 -3.33 -5.52 9.34
CA LEU A 174 -2.05 -4.95 8.92
C LEU A 174 -1.36 -5.69 7.78
N PHE A 175 -1.67 -6.96 7.53
CA PHE A 175 -1.24 -7.60 6.29
C PHE A 175 -1.83 -6.85 5.08
N LEU A 176 -3.13 -6.57 5.07
CA LEU A 176 -3.75 -5.81 3.99
C LEU A 176 -3.27 -4.35 3.93
N GLN A 177 -3.06 -3.70 5.06
CA GLN A 177 -2.63 -2.31 5.08
C GLN A 177 -1.18 -2.10 4.63
N LYS A 178 -0.28 -3.05 4.91
CA LYS A 178 1.16 -2.91 4.66
C LYS A 178 1.73 -3.94 3.71
N SER A 179 1.48 -5.23 3.93
CA SER A 179 2.09 -6.27 3.11
C SER A 179 1.60 -6.26 1.67
N THR A 180 0.44 -5.65 1.36
CA THR A 180 -0.02 -5.49 -0.03
C THR A 180 1.03 -4.82 -0.91
N HIS A 181 1.65 -3.75 -0.43
CA HIS A 181 2.74 -3.09 -1.14
C HIS A 181 3.98 -3.96 -1.29
N ASP A 182 4.30 -4.73 -0.23
CA ASP A 182 5.52 -5.52 -0.20
C ASP A 182 5.38 -6.79 -1.05
N PHE A 183 4.25 -7.48 -0.96
CA PHE A 183 3.94 -8.60 -1.84
C PHE A 183 3.84 -8.16 -3.31
N ASP A 184 3.31 -6.97 -3.54
CA ASP A 184 3.20 -6.40 -4.87
C ASP A 184 4.56 -6.20 -5.54
N TYR A 185 5.50 -5.45 -4.92
CA TYR A 185 6.80 -5.24 -5.54
C TYR A 185 7.63 -6.52 -5.61
N ILE A 186 7.47 -7.46 -4.67
CA ILE A 186 8.11 -8.77 -4.73
C ILE A 186 7.61 -9.56 -5.93
N ASN A 187 6.27 -9.64 -6.12
CA ASN A 187 5.68 -10.30 -7.30
C ASN A 187 6.13 -9.64 -8.61
N PHE A 188 6.26 -8.32 -8.62
CA PHE A 188 6.78 -7.57 -9.76
C PHE A 188 8.24 -7.94 -10.07
N LEU A 189 9.09 -8.06 -9.06
CA LEU A 189 10.49 -8.50 -9.21
C LEU A 189 10.62 -9.95 -9.66
N LEU A 190 9.72 -10.84 -9.23
CA LEU A 190 9.70 -12.25 -9.59
C LEU A 190 9.05 -12.52 -10.96
N GLY A 191 8.49 -11.50 -11.59
CA GLY A 191 7.95 -11.57 -12.95
C GLY A 191 6.72 -12.46 -13.06
N SER A 192 6.76 -13.49 -13.90
CA SER A 192 5.62 -14.38 -14.17
C SER A 192 5.43 -15.50 -13.13
N LEU A 193 6.33 -15.63 -12.14
CA LEU A 193 6.20 -16.68 -11.13
C LEU A 193 4.95 -16.45 -10.27
N ALA A 194 4.09 -17.48 -10.18
CA ALA A 194 2.87 -17.41 -9.40
C ALA A 194 3.10 -17.86 -7.95
N PRO A 195 2.66 -17.07 -6.93
CA PRO A 195 2.59 -17.55 -5.55
C PRO A 195 1.49 -18.61 -5.44
N VAL A 196 1.75 -19.70 -4.70
CA VAL A 196 0.82 -20.84 -4.61
C VAL A 196 0.29 -21.08 -3.20
N SER A 197 1.02 -20.72 -2.16
CA SER A 197 0.55 -20.85 -0.78
C SER A 197 1.34 -19.95 0.17
N VAL A 198 0.75 -19.63 1.31
CA VAL A 198 1.37 -18.85 2.38
C VAL A 198 1.16 -19.53 3.74
N CYS A 199 2.20 -19.47 4.59
CA CYS A 199 2.11 -19.75 6.02
C CYS A 199 2.51 -18.47 6.76
N ALA A 200 1.69 -18.01 7.70
CA ALA A 200 1.90 -16.74 8.39
C ALA A 200 1.66 -16.84 9.89
N MET A 201 2.20 -15.87 10.60
CA MET A 201 2.05 -15.71 12.04
C MET A 201 1.97 -14.21 12.38
N GLU A 202 1.07 -13.84 13.27
CA GLU A 202 0.88 -12.50 13.80
C GLU A 202 0.92 -12.53 15.32
N SER A 203 1.35 -11.42 15.94
CA SER A 203 1.35 -11.32 17.39
C SER A 203 1.08 -9.92 17.90
N LYS A 204 0.52 -9.85 19.13
CA LYS A 204 0.33 -8.63 19.93
C LYS A 204 1.21 -8.74 21.19
N MET A 205 2.46 -8.35 21.08
CA MET A 205 3.42 -8.45 22.17
C MET A 205 3.56 -7.16 22.97
N VAL A 206 3.30 -6.02 22.32
CA VAL A 206 3.38 -4.68 22.91
C VAL A 206 1.99 -4.11 23.13
N PHE A 207 1.17 -4.05 22.08
CA PHE A 207 -0.21 -3.53 22.14
C PHE A 207 -1.20 -4.65 22.42
N LYS A 208 -1.09 -5.24 23.63
CA LYS A 208 -1.76 -6.49 24.03
C LYS A 208 -3.28 -6.37 24.20
N GLY A 209 -3.82 -5.15 24.35
CA GLY A 209 -5.24 -4.96 24.61
C GLY A 209 -5.62 -5.25 26.07
N ASP A 210 -4.80 -4.79 27.02
CA ASP A 210 -4.97 -5.00 28.47
C ASP A 210 -5.68 -3.82 29.15
N LYS A 211 -6.06 -2.78 28.43
CA LYS A 211 -6.86 -1.64 28.91
C LYS A 211 -8.29 -1.67 28.38
N PRO A 212 -9.25 -1.03 29.07
CA PRO A 212 -10.65 -0.97 28.65
C PRO A 212 -10.84 -0.36 27.26
N ALA A 213 -11.89 -0.82 26.55
CA ALA A 213 -12.28 -0.27 25.26
C ALA A 213 -12.66 1.21 25.34
N GLY A 214 -12.50 1.93 24.22
CA GLY A 214 -12.92 3.34 24.08
C GLY A 214 -12.00 4.35 24.78
N GLY A 215 -10.88 3.92 25.35
CA GLY A 215 -9.93 4.81 26.00
C GLY A 215 -9.35 5.86 25.04
N VAL A 216 -9.27 7.12 25.52
CA VAL A 216 -8.62 8.23 24.81
C VAL A 216 -7.49 8.82 25.64
N CYS A 217 -6.40 9.23 24.96
CA CYS A 217 -5.21 9.73 25.65
C CYS A 217 -5.45 11.00 26.47
N GLU A 218 -6.30 11.89 26.00
CA GLU A 218 -6.61 13.18 26.67
C GLU A 218 -7.20 13.01 28.08
N SER A 219 -8.06 12.02 28.27
CA SER A 219 -8.69 11.69 29.56
C SER A 219 -8.01 10.56 30.32
N CYS A 220 -6.89 10.04 29.82
CA CYS A 220 -6.18 8.93 30.43
C CYS A 220 -5.43 9.39 31.72
N PRO A 221 -5.64 8.72 32.87
CA PRO A 221 -4.93 9.08 34.09
C PRO A 221 -3.42 8.81 34.02
N GLU A 222 -2.97 7.99 33.08
CA GLU A 222 -1.55 7.63 32.89
C GLU A 222 -0.90 8.43 31.75
N LYS A 223 -1.56 9.45 31.17
CA LYS A 223 -1.09 10.15 29.96
C LYS A 223 0.32 10.70 30.07
N ASP A 224 0.70 11.19 31.26
CA ASP A 224 2.01 11.82 31.51
C ASP A 224 3.15 10.80 31.67
N THR A 225 2.84 9.56 31.99
CA THR A 225 3.82 8.48 32.18
C THR A 225 3.79 7.44 31.06
N CYS A 226 2.76 7.46 30.22
CA CYS A 226 2.57 6.52 29.13
C CYS A 226 3.62 6.75 28.03
N PRO A 227 4.38 5.71 27.59
CA PRO A 227 5.36 5.86 26.53
C PRO A 227 4.74 6.25 25.17
N GLU A 228 3.44 6.00 24.98
CA GLU A 228 2.67 6.38 23.81
C GLU A 228 1.80 7.63 24.04
N GLY A 229 1.98 8.31 25.19
CA GLY A 229 1.28 9.54 25.53
C GLY A 229 1.67 10.70 24.60
N PRO A 230 0.70 11.59 24.21
CA PRO A 230 0.96 12.66 23.26
C PRO A 230 2.09 13.61 23.67
N ASP A 231 2.18 13.96 24.95
CA ASP A 231 3.21 14.89 25.45
C ASP A 231 4.59 14.23 25.42
N ARG A 232 4.68 12.97 25.85
CA ARG A 232 5.91 12.20 25.79
C ARG A 232 6.44 12.05 24.36
N LEU A 233 5.57 11.91 23.39
CA LEU A 233 5.94 11.79 21.99
C LEU A 233 6.48 13.11 21.43
N ARG A 234 5.83 14.23 21.78
CA ARG A 234 6.34 15.57 21.40
C ARG A 234 7.73 15.83 21.98
N GLU A 235 7.99 15.41 23.24
CA GLU A 235 9.32 15.51 23.85
C GLU A 235 10.43 14.81 23.06
N ILE A 236 10.11 13.69 22.41
CA ILE A 236 11.07 12.93 21.59
C ILE A 236 10.98 13.26 20.09
N GLY A 237 10.28 14.35 19.73
CA GLY A 237 10.17 14.82 18.34
C GLY A 237 9.23 14.00 17.46
N VAL A 238 8.35 13.19 18.05
CA VAL A 238 7.36 12.40 17.33
C VAL A 238 6.00 13.11 17.37
N ASP A 239 5.42 13.38 16.21
CA ASP A 239 4.10 13.97 16.13
C ASP A 239 3.02 12.96 16.57
N PRO A 240 2.19 13.27 17.58
CA PRO A 240 1.14 12.38 18.03
C PRO A 240 0.02 12.32 16.97
N THR A 241 -0.19 11.16 16.39
CA THR A 241 -1.27 10.90 15.44
C THR A 241 -2.42 10.22 16.14
N GLY A 242 -3.61 10.85 16.11
CA GLY A 242 -4.80 10.33 16.79
C GLY A 242 -4.71 10.44 18.33
N ASN A 243 -5.77 10.04 19.01
CA ASN A 243 -5.87 10.16 20.48
C ASN A 243 -6.40 8.88 21.18
N ARG A 244 -6.66 7.80 20.43
CA ARG A 244 -7.16 6.54 21.00
C ARG A 244 -6.06 5.77 21.72
N CYS A 245 -6.42 5.05 22.77
CA CYS A 245 -5.49 4.23 23.52
C CYS A 245 -5.06 2.98 22.71
N CYS A 246 -3.78 2.88 22.39
CA CYS A 246 -3.22 1.73 21.67
C CYS A 246 -3.20 0.43 22.49
N PHE A 247 -3.25 0.52 23.83
CA PHE A 247 -3.30 -0.62 24.74
C PHE A 247 -4.74 -1.10 25.02
N ALA A 248 -5.76 -0.44 24.46
CA ALA A 248 -7.12 -0.83 24.72
C ALA A 248 -7.52 -2.11 23.97
N VAL A 249 -8.42 -2.90 24.56
CA VAL A 249 -8.90 -4.20 24.04
C VAL A 249 -9.55 -4.08 22.66
N ASP A 250 -10.06 -2.92 22.32
CA ASP A 250 -10.66 -2.59 21.01
C ASP A 250 -9.60 -2.18 19.94
N THR A 251 -8.32 -2.36 20.21
CA THR A 251 -7.27 -2.26 19.19
C THR A 251 -7.22 -3.56 18.39
N GLY A 252 -7.73 -3.56 17.15
CA GLY A 252 -7.83 -4.74 16.29
C GLY A 252 -6.47 -5.26 15.82
N ASN A 253 -5.54 -4.36 15.54
CA ASN A 253 -4.27 -4.67 14.89
C ASN A 253 -3.23 -5.39 15.78
N GLN A 254 -2.49 -6.29 15.16
CA GLN A 254 -1.27 -6.90 15.68
C GLN A 254 -0.08 -5.92 15.60
N ASP A 255 1.01 -6.16 16.37
CA ASP A 255 2.20 -5.31 16.34
C ASP A 255 3.38 -5.91 15.53
N SER A 256 3.29 -7.17 15.16
CA SER A 256 4.24 -7.82 14.25
C SER A 256 3.58 -8.95 13.47
N GLY A 257 4.17 -9.29 12.32
CA GLY A 257 3.74 -10.39 11.49
C GLY A 257 4.87 -10.93 10.62
N SER A 258 4.80 -12.22 10.31
CA SER A 258 5.75 -12.90 9.42
C SER A 258 5.00 -13.84 8.50
N ALA A 259 5.50 -14.01 7.27
CA ALA A 259 4.92 -14.92 6.30
C ALA A 259 6.00 -15.64 5.49
N ILE A 260 5.74 -16.89 5.15
CA ILE A 260 6.51 -17.66 4.17
C ILE A 260 5.59 -17.93 2.98
N VAL A 261 5.93 -17.39 1.82
CA VAL A 261 5.18 -17.56 0.57
C VAL A 261 5.93 -18.53 -0.32
N ARG A 262 5.26 -19.58 -0.76
CA ARG A 262 5.78 -20.55 -1.74
C ARG A 262 5.31 -20.17 -3.14
N TYR A 263 6.23 -20.24 -4.11
CA TYR A 263 5.96 -20.03 -5.53
C TYR A 263 5.97 -21.35 -6.30
N GLU A 264 5.36 -21.38 -7.48
CA GLU A 264 5.12 -22.59 -8.28
C GLU A 264 6.40 -23.38 -8.66
N ASN A 265 7.53 -22.68 -8.86
CA ASN A 265 8.82 -23.30 -9.16
C ASN A 265 9.59 -23.80 -7.92
N GLY A 266 9.00 -23.70 -6.73
CA GLY A 266 9.62 -24.08 -5.45
C GLY A 266 10.39 -22.94 -4.76
N LEU A 267 10.56 -21.77 -5.38
CA LEU A 267 11.10 -20.59 -4.72
C LEU A 267 10.22 -20.24 -3.51
N HIS A 268 10.82 -19.78 -2.43
CA HIS A 268 10.08 -19.24 -1.31
C HIS A 268 10.58 -17.84 -0.90
N VAL A 269 9.64 -17.04 -0.46
CA VAL A 269 9.86 -15.71 0.08
C VAL A 269 9.56 -15.73 1.57
N VAL A 270 10.49 -15.24 2.38
CA VAL A 270 10.26 -14.95 3.81
C VAL A 270 10.04 -13.46 3.96
N TYR A 271 8.92 -13.08 4.55
CA TYR A 271 8.55 -11.69 4.78
C TYR A 271 8.31 -11.44 6.26
N THR A 272 8.75 -10.30 6.77
CA THR A 272 8.49 -9.86 8.13
C THR A 272 8.06 -8.40 8.18
N GLN A 273 7.11 -8.07 9.06
CA GLN A 273 6.68 -6.70 9.34
C GLN A 273 6.65 -6.42 10.84
N ASN A 274 7.00 -5.19 11.23
CA ASN A 274 6.97 -4.75 12.62
C ASN A 274 6.53 -3.29 12.71
N PHE A 275 5.69 -2.97 13.68
CA PHE A 275 5.06 -1.66 13.82
C PHE A 275 5.47 -0.90 15.10
N VAL A 276 6.33 -1.48 15.91
CA VAL A 276 6.88 -0.83 17.12
C VAL A 276 8.26 -0.22 16.91
N ALA A 277 8.90 -0.51 15.76
CA ALA A 277 10.15 0.14 15.36
C ALA A 277 9.97 1.67 15.25
N ARG A 278 11.04 2.43 15.50
CA ARG A 278 11.04 3.89 15.40
C ARG A 278 12.06 4.33 14.33
N GLU A 279 12.08 5.61 14.01
CA GLU A 279 12.85 6.26 12.93
C GLU A 279 14.25 5.65 12.69
N CYS A 280 15.07 5.50 13.72
CA CYS A 280 16.44 4.98 13.61
C CYS A 280 16.51 3.48 13.30
N ALA A 281 15.40 2.75 13.49
CA ALA A 281 15.25 1.33 13.18
C ALA A 281 14.36 1.08 11.94
N ALA A 282 13.99 2.14 11.23
CA ALA A 282 13.23 2.03 9.98
C ALA A 282 14.00 1.19 8.97
N LYS A 283 13.35 0.17 8.41
CA LYS A 283 13.93 -0.67 7.39
C LYS A 283 12.84 -1.24 6.50
N ARG A 284 12.99 -1.12 5.20
CA ARG A 284 12.07 -1.72 4.23
C ARG A 284 12.81 -2.08 2.96
N GLY A 285 12.71 -3.33 2.54
CA GLY A 285 13.39 -3.80 1.35
C GLY A 285 13.43 -5.30 1.27
N ALA A 286 14.37 -5.81 0.49
CA ALA A 286 14.55 -7.25 0.33
C ALA A 286 15.99 -7.61 0.01
N ARG A 287 16.33 -8.86 0.30
CA ARG A 287 17.55 -9.55 -0.09
C ARG A 287 17.17 -10.72 -0.98
N LEU A 288 17.62 -10.67 -2.24
CA LEU A 288 17.36 -11.69 -3.25
C LEU A 288 18.65 -12.50 -3.44
N ILE A 289 18.59 -13.76 -3.06
CA ILE A 289 19.77 -14.65 -3.03
C ILE A 289 19.73 -15.55 -4.26
N GLY A 290 20.66 -15.34 -5.17
CA GLY A 290 20.84 -16.16 -6.36
C GLY A 290 22.10 -17.02 -6.27
N TYR A 291 22.28 -17.91 -7.23
CA TYR A 291 23.45 -18.82 -7.27
C TYR A 291 24.77 -18.08 -7.52
N LEU A 292 24.77 -17.07 -8.42
CA LEU A 292 25.97 -16.33 -8.80
C LEU A 292 26.19 -15.06 -7.96
N GLY A 293 25.17 -14.59 -7.27
CA GLY A 293 25.24 -13.35 -6.47
C GLY A 293 24.01 -13.11 -5.62
N THR A 294 24.08 -12.07 -4.79
CA THR A 294 22.98 -11.59 -3.96
C THR A 294 22.75 -10.11 -4.23
N VAL A 295 21.50 -9.69 -4.41
CA VAL A 295 21.10 -8.28 -4.42
C VAL A 295 20.36 -7.98 -3.13
N GLU A 296 20.77 -6.95 -2.43
CA GLU A 296 20.08 -6.40 -1.27
C GLU A 296 19.75 -4.94 -1.53
N PHE A 297 18.51 -4.53 -1.21
CA PHE A 297 18.11 -3.13 -1.31
C PHE A 297 17.30 -2.71 -0.10
N ASP A 298 17.38 -1.42 0.21
CA ASP A 298 16.66 -0.81 1.32
C ASP A 298 16.13 0.56 0.92
N PHE A 299 14.82 0.75 1.02
CA PHE A 299 14.15 1.99 0.62
C PHE A 299 14.57 3.20 1.47
N PRO A 300 14.61 3.14 2.82
CA PRO A 300 15.02 4.28 3.64
C PRO A 300 16.40 4.82 3.31
N SER A 301 17.37 3.95 3.06
CA SER A 301 18.72 4.36 2.65
C SER A 301 18.86 4.64 1.16
N ALA A 302 17.84 4.27 0.35
CA ALA A 302 17.86 4.35 -1.12
C ALA A 302 19.10 3.69 -1.74
N THR A 303 19.53 2.55 -1.21
CA THR A 303 20.74 1.84 -1.65
C THR A 303 20.43 0.45 -2.18
N ILE A 304 21.19 0.03 -3.21
CA ILE A 304 21.25 -1.33 -3.69
C ILE A 304 22.68 -1.85 -3.52
N THR A 305 22.83 -2.99 -2.88
CA THR A 305 24.12 -3.67 -2.75
C THR A 305 24.09 -4.98 -3.50
N ILE A 306 25.09 -5.21 -4.36
CA ILE A 306 25.25 -6.43 -5.14
C ILE A 306 26.50 -7.13 -4.63
N TYR A 307 26.35 -8.37 -4.21
CA TYR A 307 27.43 -9.26 -3.80
C TYR A 307 27.65 -10.30 -4.88
N ASP A 308 28.84 -10.36 -5.46
CA ASP A 308 29.23 -11.37 -6.43
C ASP A 308 29.80 -12.58 -5.68
N HIS A 309 29.17 -13.74 -5.83
CA HIS A 309 29.61 -14.95 -5.14
C HIS A 309 30.86 -15.59 -5.74
N MET A 310 31.14 -15.30 -7.03
CA MET A 310 32.26 -15.93 -7.74
C MET A 310 33.56 -15.13 -7.61
N SER A 311 33.50 -13.85 -7.28
CA SER A 311 34.67 -12.97 -7.18
C SER A 311 34.84 -12.30 -5.80
N ALA A 312 33.93 -12.54 -4.85
CA ALA A 312 33.86 -11.88 -3.53
C ALA A 312 33.83 -10.33 -3.62
N LYS A 313 33.45 -9.77 -4.77
CA LYS A 313 33.29 -8.32 -4.98
C LYS A 313 31.93 -7.84 -4.48
N LYS A 314 31.92 -6.60 -4.02
CA LYS A 314 30.72 -5.89 -3.60
C LYS A 314 30.60 -4.60 -4.41
N GLU A 315 29.44 -4.35 -4.97
CA GLU A 315 29.06 -3.08 -5.61
C GLU A 315 27.93 -2.44 -4.81
N VAL A 316 28.00 -1.12 -4.63
CA VAL A 316 26.93 -0.34 -3.98
C VAL A 316 26.47 0.72 -4.96
N ILE A 317 25.16 0.77 -5.21
CA ILE A 317 24.49 1.78 -6.03
C ILE A 317 23.69 2.65 -5.05
N ASP A 318 24.01 3.93 -5.02
CA ASP A 318 23.33 4.95 -4.20
C ASP A 318 22.33 5.70 -5.09
N LEU A 319 21.05 5.68 -4.72
CA LEU A 319 19.93 6.33 -5.40
C LEU A 319 19.33 7.45 -4.53
N SER A 320 20.05 7.96 -3.55
CA SER A 320 19.56 8.92 -2.54
C SER A 320 19.13 10.29 -3.09
N ALA A 321 19.35 10.56 -4.37
CA ALA A 321 19.01 11.83 -5.02
C ALA A 321 17.50 12.09 -5.14
N ASP A 322 16.65 11.05 -5.15
CA ASP A 322 15.19 11.18 -5.30
C ASP A 322 14.48 10.75 -4.00
N LYS A 323 14.19 11.73 -3.13
CA LYS A 323 13.58 11.54 -1.80
C LYS A 323 12.09 11.92 -1.75
N GLY A 324 11.34 11.80 -2.85
CA GLY A 324 9.89 12.06 -2.87
C GLY A 324 9.07 11.13 -1.97
N VAL A 325 7.79 11.44 -1.79
CA VAL A 325 6.84 10.56 -1.07
C VAL A 325 6.85 9.17 -1.72
N HIS A 326 6.83 8.11 -0.91
CA HIS A 326 7.05 6.74 -1.36
C HIS A 326 8.26 6.59 -2.31
N PHE A 327 9.38 7.28 -1.98
CA PHE A 327 10.65 7.17 -2.72
C PHE A 327 10.50 7.51 -4.22
N GLY A 328 9.69 8.54 -4.54
CA GLY A 328 9.41 8.99 -5.92
C GLY A 328 8.35 8.18 -6.67
N GLY A 329 7.87 7.09 -6.12
CA GLY A 329 6.90 6.21 -6.78
C GLY A 329 5.52 6.84 -7.01
N ASP A 330 5.06 7.74 -6.12
CA ASP A 330 3.77 8.43 -6.29
C ASP A 330 3.75 9.28 -7.56
N ARG A 331 4.83 10.00 -7.86
CA ARG A 331 4.95 10.81 -9.08
C ARG A 331 4.86 9.94 -10.34
N ARG A 332 5.62 8.85 -10.40
CA ARG A 332 5.59 7.92 -11.54
C ARG A 332 4.23 7.27 -11.72
N LEU A 333 3.57 6.93 -10.61
CA LEU A 333 2.25 6.33 -10.65
C LEU A 333 1.19 7.33 -11.14
N ALA A 334 1.32 8.61 -10.77
CA ALA A 334 0.49 9.69 -11.28
C ALA A 334 0.68 9.90 -12.80
N GLU A 335 1.92 9.95 -13.27
CA GLU A 335 2.25 10.02 -14.70
C GLU A 335 1.67 8.81 -15.46
N SER A 336 1.78 7.60 -14.89
CA SER A 336 1.20 6.38 -15.46
C SER A 336 -0.32 6.45 -15.53
N PHE A 337 -1.00 6.95 -14.51
CA PHE A 337 -2.45 7.10 -14.56
C PHE A 337 -2.90 8.07 -15.66
N VAL A 338 -2.18 9.17 -15.81
CA VAL A 338 -2.46 10.11 -16.94
C VAL A 338 -2.25 9.42 -18.30
N ALA A 339 -1.26 8.55 -18.44
CA ALA A 339 -1.06 7.76 -19.66
C ALA A 339 -2.22 6.75 -19.88
N VAL A 340 -2.72 6.11 -18.83
CA VAL A 340 -3.89 5.22 -18.89
C VAL A 340 -5.16 5.98 -19.30
N MET A 341 -5.36 7.22 -18.80
CA MET A 341 -6.44 8.11 -19.29
C MET A 341 -6.29 8.44 -20.79
N GLN A 342 -5.09 8.33 -21.35
CA GLN A 342 -4.80 8.55 -22.77
C GLN A 342 -4.83 7.25 -23.60
N GLY A 343 -5.12 6.10 -22.99
CA GLY A 343 -5.27 4.80 -23.65
C GLY A 343 -4.09 3.84 -23.51
N GLU A 344 -3.03 4.21 -22.76
CA GLU A 344 -1.93 3.27 -22.46
C GLU A 344 -2.36 2.23 -21.43
N PRO A 345 -1.76 1.02 -21.42
CA PRO A 345 -2.07 0.01 -20.41
C PRO A 345 -1.51 0.38 -19.02
N SER A 346 -2.17 -0.08 -17.97
CA SER A 346 -1.76 0.15 -16.58
C SER A 346 -0.47 -0.62 -16.23
N PRO A 347 0.52 0.01 -15.58
CA PRO A 347 1.68 -0.69 -15.03
C PRO A 347 1.40 -1.36 -13.67
N SER A 348 0.21 -1.14 -13.12
CA SER A 348 -0.22 -1.64 -11.80
C SER A 348 -1.71 -2.00 -11.86
N THR A 349 -2.00 -3.14 -12.45
CA THR A 349 -3.35 -3.55 -12.88
C THR A 349 -4.25 -4.00 -11.70
N LEU A 350 -5.56 -4.06 -11.94
CA LEU A 350 -6.51 -4.62 -10.97
C LEU A 350 -6.19 -6.09 -10.66
N ALA A 351 -5.75 -6.88 -11.64
CA ALA A 351 -5.37 -8.27 -11.41
C ALA A 351 -4.23 -8.40 -10.39
N GLU A 352 -3.25 -7.52 -10.44
CA GLU A 352 -2.15 -7.46 -9.47
C GLU A 352 -2.63 -6.99 -8.09
N GLY A 353 -3.59 -6.05 -8.06
CA GLY A 353 -4.27 -5.64 -6.83
C GLY A 353 -4.99 -6.81 -6.15
N ILE A 354 -5.75 -7.59 -6.91
CA ILE A 354 -6.45 -8.78 -6.43
C ILE A 354 -5.45 -9.83 -5.92
N LEU A 355 -4.39 -10.11 -6.68
CA LEU A 355 -3.36 -11.07 -6.25
C LEU A 355 -2.74 -10.68 -4.91
N SER A 356 -2.38 -9.42 -4.75
CA SER A 356 -1.81 -8.91 -3.50
C SER A 356 -2.77 -9.05 -2.31
N VAL A 357 -4.05 -8.74 -2.52
CA VAL A 357 -5.11 -8.94 -1.51
C VAL A 357 -5.29 -10.40 -1.16
N GLU A 358 -5.36 -11.29 -2.15
CA GLU A 358 -5.50 -12.75 -1.93
C GLU A 358 -4.33 -13.31 -1.09
N MET A 359 -3.10 -12.87 -1.35
CA MET A 359 -1.93 -13.24 -0.54
C MET A 359 -2.07 -12.77 0.91
N CYS A 360 -2.52 -11.53 1.13
CA CYS A 360 -2.70 -10.98 2.46
C CYS A 360 -3.84 -11.66 3.24
N LEU A 361 -4.97 -11.94 2.58
CA LEU A 361 -6.10 -12.66 3.18
C LEU A 361 -5.72 -14.11 3.51
N ALA A 362 -4.97 -14.78 2.63
CA ALA A 362 -4.46 -16.12 2.90
C ALA A 362 -3.44 -16.11 4.06
N ALA A 363 -2.63 -15.06 4.22
CA ALA A 363 -1.74 -14.90 5.38
C ALA A 363 -2.53 -14.74 6.69
N LYS A 364 -3.58 -13.92 6.68
CA LYS A 364 -4.50 -13.76 7.83
C LYS A 364 -5.18 -15.06 8.21
N GLU A 365 -5.72 -15.80 7.23
CA GLU A 365 -6.33 -17.12 7.42
C GLU A 365 -5.31 -18.13 7.96
N SER A 366 -4.08 -18.14 7.42
CA SER A 366 -2.99 -18.99 7.89
C SER A 366 -2.64 -18.77 9.35
N THR A 367 -2.65 -17.51 9.80
CA THR A 367 -2.43 -17.18 11.22
C THR A 367 -3.51 -17.78 12.11
N ALA A 368 -4.78 -17.70 11.70
CA ALA A 368 -5.91 -18.22 12.45
C ALA A 368 -5.93 -19.76 12.48
N GLU A 369 -5.61 -20.40 11.36
CA GLU A 369 -5.72 -21.87 11.19
C GLU A 369 -4.40 -22.61 11.44
N GLN A 370 -3.27 -21.89 11.63
CA GLN A 370 -1.94 -22.46 11.88
C GLN A 370 -1.49 -23.49 10.83
N ARG A 371 -1.79 -23.23 9.56
CA ARG A 371 -1.42 -24.08 8.43
C ARG A 371 -1.04 -23.26 7.19
N PHE A 372 -0.45 -23.91 6.19
CA PHE A 372 -0.32 -23.30 4.87
C PHE A 372 -1.71 -23.16 4.22
N VAL A 373 -2.00 -21.94 3.72
CA VAL A 373 -3.24 -21.62 3.00
C VAL A 373 -2.91 -21.43 1.52
N PRO A 374 -3.66 -22.08 0.60
CA PRO A 374 -3.46 -21.88 -0.83
C PRO A 374 -3.85 -20.47 -1.26
N ILE A 375 -3.15 -19.98 -2.28
CA ILE A 375 -3.49 -18.75 -3.00
C ILE A 375 -4.16 -19.19 -4.30
N GLU A 376 -5.45 -18.93 -4.40
CA GLU A 376 -6.28 -19.47 -5.50
C GLU A 376 -6.21 -18.61 -6.77
N PHE A 377 -6.04 -17.30 -6.61
CA PHE A 377 -5.98 -16.37 -7.75
C PHE A 377 -4.60 -16.37 -8.39
N ARG A 378 -4.60 -16.50 -9.70
CA ARG A 378 -3.42 -16.38 -10.56
C ARG A 378 -3.69 -15.28 -11.60
N ARG A 379 -2.72 -14.39 -11.83
CA ARG A 379 -2.79 -13.35 -12.84
C ARG A 379 -2.45 -13.87 -14.24
#